data_33bc6d85ce260de4e789a24a754a7175
#
_entry.id   33bc6d85ce260de4e789a24a754a7175
#
_cell.length_a   1.000
_cell.length_b   1.000
_cell.length_c   1.000
_cell.angle_alpha   90.00
_cell.angle_beta   90.00
_cell.angle_gamma   90.00
#
_symmetry.space_group_name_H-M   'P 1'
#
loop_
_entity.id
_entity.type
_entity.pdbx_description
1 polymer ?
#
loop_
_entity_poly.entity_id
_entity_poly.type
_entity_poly.pdbx_seq_one_letter_code
_entity_poly.pdbx_strand_id
1 'polypeptide(L)'
;LASHAVIALENSHLFSEVQELAITDSLTKINNRRRFFDLAEQEFERSRRYDRPLSLIMLDIDHFKRVNDTYGHAAGDTVLEQLAQLCQKSLREVDVFARYGGEEFVILLPETTSQEAQLTAERIRQLVARTPIKVGEDSLTITISFGIVELDKTCKNVEELLDRSDQAMYISKRNGRNRVSIWEASSAIEK
;
A
#
# COMPACT_ATOMS: atom_id res chain seq x y z
N LEU A 1 43.60 12.45 14.03
CA LEU A 1 43.06 11.19 13.50
C LEU A 1 41.70 10.89 14.11
N ALA A 2 41.48 11.02 15.42
CA ALA A 2 40.18 10.77 16.07
C ALA A 2 39.08 11.74 15.60
N SER A 3 39.40 13.01 15.39
CA SER A 3 38.41 14.03 14.92
C SER A 3 37.88 13.77 13.53
N HIS A 4 38.67 13.26 12.58
CA HIS A 4 38.23 12.93 11.22
C HIS A 4 37.35 11.69 11.20
N ALA A 5 37.59 10.71 12.07
CA ALA A 5 36.75 9.53 12.19
C ALA A 5 35.35 9.86 12.73
N VAL A 6 35.25 10.76 13.70
CA VAL A 6 33.97 11.22 14.27
C VAL A 6 33.15 11.96 13.21
N ILE A 7 33.76 12.89 12.47
CA ILE A 7 33.07 13.63 11.38
C ILE A 7 32.61 12.69 10.27
N ALA A 8 33.41 11.69 9.93
CA ALA A 8 33.02 10.70 8.90
C ALA A 8 31.80 9.83 9.35
N LEU A 9 31.78 9.44 10.64
CA LEU A 9 30.66 8.73 11.24
C LEU A 9 29.38 9.58 11.29
N GLU A 10 29.51 10.84 11.72
CA GLU A 10 28.36 11.78 11.72
C GLU A 10 27.81 12.02 10.32
N ASN A 11 28.69 12.26 9.33
CA ASN A 11 28.26 12.42 7.93
C ASN A 11 27.59 11.15 7.38
N SER A 12 28.10 9.97 7.71
CA SER A 12 27.48 8.69 7.32
C SER A 12 26.12 8.50 7.96
N HIS A 13 25.96 8.88 9.23
CA HIS A 13 24.69 8.81 9.94
C HIS A 13 23.66 9.78 9.35
N LEU A 14 24.06 11.05 9.15
CA LEU A 14 23.21 12.06 8.52
C LEU A 14 22.79 11.66 7.10
N PHE A 15 23.70 11.08 6.32
CA PHE A 15 23.41 10.60 4.98
C PHE A 15 22.40 9.45 4.99
N SER A 16 22.54 8.49 5.92
CA SER A 16 21.57 7.41 6.11
C SER A 16 20.19 7.93 6.53
N GLU A 17 20.17 8.89 7.46
CA GLU A 17 18.92 9.52 7.93
C GLU A 17 18.21 10.29 6.81
N VAL A 18 18.95 11.04 6.00
CA VAL A 18 18.40 11.73 4.81
C VAL A 18 17.88 10.72 3.78
N GLN A 19 18.58 9.60 3.59
CA GLN A 19 18.09 8.53 2.69
C GLN A 19 16.82 7.87 3.22
N GLU A 20 16.74 7.55 4.50
CA GLU A 20 15.53 6.98 5.11
C GLU A 20 14.34 7.93 4.99
N LEU A 21 14.54 9.22 5.27
CA LEU A 21 13.51 10.26 5.07
C LEU A 21 13.09 10.40 3.60
N ALA A 22 13.95 10.07 2.65
CA ALA A 22 13.67 10.13 1.23
C ALA A 22 12.86 8.94 0.70
N ILE A 23 12.85 7.78 1.38
CA ILE A 23 12.25 6.53 0.91
C ILE A 23 11.12 6.00 1.79
N THR A 24 10.95 6.51 3.03
CA THR A 24 9.87 6.10 3.93
C THR A 24 8.83 7.19 4.13
N ASP A 25 7.60 6.79 4.42
CA ASP A 25 6.56 7.69 4.90
C ASP A 25 6.79 8.03 6.38
N SER A 26 6.79 9.32 6.71
CA SER A 26 7.16 9.79 8.05
C SER A 26 6.22 9.33 9.16
N LEU A 27 4.93 9.08 8.85
CA LEU A 27 3.93 8.63 9.79
C LEU A 27 3.96 7.11 9.96
N THR A 28 3.77 6.39 8.87
CA THR A 28 3.53 4.93 8.89
C THR A 28 4.81 4.10 8.89
N LYS A 29 5.98 4.72 8.60
CA LYS A 29 7.32 4.10 8.53
C LYS A 29 7.47 3.00 7.47
N ILE A 30 6.50 2.82 6.59
CA ILE A 30 6.59 1.97 5.40
C ILE A 30 7.16 2.77 4.21
N ASN A 31 7.35 2.14 3.07
CA ASN A 31 7.81 2.87 1.87
C ASN A 31 6.86 4.02 1.54
N ASN A 32 7.41 5.14 1.12
CA ASN A 32 6.64 6.22 0.54
C ASN A 32 6.36 5.97 -0.96
N ARG A 33 5.54 6.84 -1.57
CA ARG A 33 5.17 6.76 -2.98
C ARG A 33 6.39 6.71 -3.91
N ARG A 34 7.41 7.52 -3.65
CA ARG A 34 8.63 7.56 -4.48
C ARG A 34 9.34 6.21 -4.48
N ARG A 35 9.57 5.66 -3.29
CA ARG A 35 10.24 4.36 -3.13
C ARG A 35 9.44 3.24 -3.77
N PHE A 36 8.10 3.33 -3.69
CA PHE A 36 7.23 2.37 -4.38
C PHE A 36 7.51 2.35 -5.88
N PHE A 37 7.55 3.50 -6.56
CA PHE A 37 7.82 3.53 -8.00
C PHE A 37 9.18 2.96 -8.34
N ASP A 38 10.24 3.30 -7.60
CA ASP A 38 11.60 2.77 -7.81
C ASP A 38 11.62 1.24 -7.78
N LEU A 39 10.89 0.63 -6.85
CA LEU A 39 10.81 -0.83 -6.70
C LEU A 39 9.84 -1.47 -7.71
N ALA A 40 8.71 -0.81 -7.98
CA ALA A 40 7.70 -1.32 -8.88
C ALA A 40 8.19 -1.38 -10.34
N GLU A 41 8.95 -0.40 -10.80
CA GLU A 41 9.57 -0.42 -12.12
C GLU A 41 10.55 -1.61 -12.27
N GLN A 42 11.35 -1.87 -11.24
CA GLN A 42 12.29 -3.00 -11.26
C GLN A 42 11.55 -4.35 -11.35
N GLU A 43 10.49 -4.55 -10.53
CA GLU A 43 9.71 -5.79 -10.55
C GLU A 43 8.85 -5.92 -11.80
N PHE A 44 8.33 -4.82 -12.35
CA PHE A 44 7.60 -4.79 -13.61
C PHE A 44 8.48 -5.28 -14.78
N GLU A 45 9.69 -4.73 -14.92
CA GLU A 45 10.65 -5.16 -15.94
C GLU A 45 11.11 -6.61 -15.74
N ARG A 46 11.31 -7.01 -14.48
CA ARG A 46 11.67 -8.39 -14.13
C ARG A 46 10.57 -9.37 -14.51
N SER A 47 9.31 -9.07 -14.16
CA SER A 47 8.14 -9.88 -14.46
C SER A 47 7.99 -10.06 -15.98
N ARG A 48 8.08 -8.97 -16.76
CA ARG A 48 8.01 -9.03 -18.23
C ARG A 48 9.14 -9.85 -18.85
N ARG A 49 10.36 -9.71 -18.33
CA ARG A 49 11.55 -10.42 -18.87
C ARG A 49 11.45 -11.92 -18.66
N TYR A 50 10.93 -12.37 -17.53
CA TYR A 50 10.93 -13.78 -17.14
C TYR A 50 9.56 -14.44 -17.24
N ASP A 51 8.55 -13.71 -17.77
CA ASP A 51 7.15 -14.15 -17.88
C ASP A 51 6.62 -14.70 -16.54
N ARG A 52 6.86 -13.92 -15.46
CA ARG A 52 6.39 -14.24 -14.10
C ARG A 52 5.17 -13.39 -13.76
N PRO A 53 4.19 -13.95 -13.04
CA PRO A 53 3.03 -13.15 -12.62
C PRO A 53 3.46 -12.02 -11.68
N LEU A 54 2.79 -10.89 -11.79
CA LEU A 54 2.95 -9.74 -10.92
C LEU A 54 1.57 -9.15 -10.66
N SER A 55 1.18 -9.04 -9.41
CA SER A 55 -0.09 -8.41 -9.05
C SER A 55 0.13 -7.12 -8.27
N LEU A 56 -0.77 -6.18 -8.48
CA LEU A 56 -0.83 -4.94 -7.72
C LEU A 56 -2.18 -4.81 -7.03
N ILE A 57 -2.15 -4.38 -5.78
CA ILE A 57 -3.33 -4.12 -4.96
C ILE A 57 -3.30 -2.63 -4.57
N MET A 58 -4.35 -1.89 -4.94
CA MET A 58 -4.66 -0.59 -4.35
C MET A 58 -5.66 -0.78 -3.22
N LEU A 59 -5.49 -0.09 -2.12
CA LEU A 59 -6.41 -0.12 -1.00
C LEU A 59 -6.61 1.27 -0.37
N ASP A 60 -7.79 1.47 0.19
CA ASP A 60 -8.18 2.76 0.79
C ASP A 60 -9.10 2.50 1.98
N ILE A 61 -8.93 3.30 3.04
CA ILE A 61 -9.72 3.18 4.27
C ILE A 61 -11.13 3.72 4.04
N ASP A 62 -12.11 2.87 4.24
CA ASP A 62 -13.50 3.24 4.09
C ASP A 62 -13.91 4.31 5.11
N HIS A 63 -14.48 5.41 4.60
CA HIS A 63 -14.99 6.50 5.43
C HIS A 63 -13.93 7.20 6.32
N PHE A 64 -12.65 7.22 5.92
CA PHE A 64 -11.56 7.80 6.71
C PHE A 64 -11.80 9.26 7.11
N LYS A 65 -12.40 10.05 6.21
CA LYS A 65 -12.82 11.43 6.54
C LYS A 65 -13.72 11.48 7.77
N ARG A 66 -14.66 10.53 7.91
CA ARG A 66 -15.54 10.46 9.08
C ARG A 66 -14.77 10.17 10.37
N VAL A 67 -13.69 9.38 10.30
CA VAL A 67 -12.80 9.15 11.46
C VAL A 67 -12.18 10.48 11.89
N ASN A 68 -11.59 11.24 10.95
CA ASN A 68 -11.00 12.53 11.22
C ASN A 68 -12.03 13.54 11.75
N ASP A 69 -13.21 13.61 11.14
CA ASP A 69 -14.27 14.56 11.55
C ASP A 69 -14.84 14.24 12.94
N THR A 70 -14.82 12.96 13.36
CA THR A 70 -15.39 12.53 14.64
C THR A 70 -14.37 12.52 15.78
N TYR A 71 -13.14 12.05 15.51
CA TYR A 71 -12.12 11.79 16.54
C TYR A 71 -10.89 12.70 16.42
N GLY A 72 -10.85 13.55 15.37
CA GLY A 72 -9.73 14.45 15.09
C GLY A 72 -8.60 13.80 14.28
N HIS A 73 -7.71 14.63 13.73
CA HIS A 73 -6.61 14.19 12.87
C HIS A 73 -5.60 13.26 13.58
N ALA A 74 -5.33 13.49 14.86
CA ALA A 74 -4.45 12.60 15.63
C ALA A 74 -4.99 11.16 15.72
N ALA A 75 -6.31 11.00 15.75
CA ALA A 75 -6.98 9.71 15.68
C ALA A 75 -6.81 9.06 14.30
N GLY A 76 -6.97 9.86 13.24
CA GLY A 76 -6.70 9.42 11.87
C GLY A 76 -5.24 8.96 11.68
N ASP A 77 -4.29 9.69 12.22
CA ASP A 77 -2.87 9.31 12.18
C ASP A 77 -2.64 7.95 12.87
N THR A 78 -3.22 7.75 14.06
CA THR A 78 -3.18 6.46 14.77
C THR A 78 -3.79 5.31 13.95
N VAL A 79 -4.89 5.57 13.23
CA VAL A 79 -5.52 4.59 12.33
C VAL A 79 -4.58 4.22 11.19
N LEU A 80 -3.94 5.20 10.56
CA LEU A 80 -2.98 4.97 9.47
C LEU A 80 -1.78 4.14 9.93
N GLU A 81 -1.20 4.46 11.09
CA GLU A 81 -0.08 3.72 11.68
C GLU A 81 -0.45 2.27 11.99
N GLN A 82 -1.57 2.05 12.66
CA GLN A 82 -2.00 0.69 13.03
C GLN A 82 -2.41 -0.14 11.81
N LEU A 83 -3.06 0.48 10.81
CA LEU A 83 -3.35 -0.18 9.55
C LEU A 83 -2.06 -0.64 8.86
N ALA A 84 -1.06 0.24 8.75
CA ALA A 84 0.22 -0.09 8.13
C ALA A 84 0.88 -1.28 8.83
N GLN A 85 0.88 -1.32 10.17
CA GLN A 85 1.42 -2.44 10.95
C GLN A 85 0.66 -3.75 10.72
N LEU A 86 -0.68 -3.72 10.64
CA LEU A 86 -1.50 -4.90 10.37
C LEU A 86 -1.24 -5.46 8.97
N CYS A 87 -1.18 -4.57 7.97
CA CYS A 87 -0.86 -4.95 6.60
C CYS A 87 0.54 -5.58 6.51
N GLN A 88 1.56 -4.91 7.06
CA GLN A 88 2.95 -5.35 6.99
C GLN A 88 3.16 -6.75 7.60
N LYS A 89 2.50 -7.06 8.72
CA LYS A 89 2.54 -8.40 9.34
C LYS A 89 1.89 -9.50 8.49
N SER A 90 1.08 -9.11 7.51
CA SER A 90 0.37 -10.01 6.61
C SER A 90 1.07 -10.20 5.27
N LEU A 91 2.19 -9.54 5.04
CA LEU A 91 2.93 -9.54 3.79
C LEU A 91 4.25 -10.30 3.94
N ARG A 92 4.79 -10.76 2.80
CA ARG A 92 6.10 -11.40 2.72
C ARG A 92 7.19 -10.31 2.63
N GLU A 93 8.42 -10.67 2.92
CA GLU A 93 9.57 -9.75 2.80
C GLU A 93 9.80 -9.23 1.37
N VAL A 94 9.45 -10.04 0.37
CA VAL A 94 9.57 -9.69 -1.06
C VAL A 94 8.43 -8.80 -1.57
N ASP A 95 7.32 -8.70 -0.82
CA ASP A 95 6.20 -7.86 -1.19
C ASP A 95 6.54 -6.39 -0.93
N VAL A 96 6.22 -5.51 -1.88
CA VAL A 96 6.46 -4.07 -1.73
C VAL A 96 5.19 -3.42 -1.20
N PHE A 97 5.26 -2.85 0.00
CA PHE A 97 4.14 -2.14 0.62
C PHE A 97 4.49 -0.67 0.84
N ALA A 98 3.61 0.23 0.41
CA ALA A 98 3.83 1.67 0.49
C ALA A 98 2.55 2.46 0.79
N ARG A 99 2.72 3.64 1.37
CA ARG A 99 1.68 4.66 1.44
C ARG A 99 1.70 5.48 0.15
N TYR A 100 0.60 5.44 -0.60
CA TYR A 100 0.50 6.06 -1.90
C TYR A 100 -0.06 7.49 -1.84
N GLY A 101 -1.01 7.72 -0.94
CA GLY A 101 -1.68 9.00 -0.72
C GLY A 101 -2.04 9.22 0.75
N GLY A 102 -2.99 10.10 1.01
CA GLY A 102 -3.45 10.42 2.36
C GLY A 102 -3.91 9.19 3.15
N GLU A 103 -4.88 8.47 2.60
CA GLU A 103 -5.51 7.28 3.18
C GLU A 103 -5.39 6.04 2.27
N GLU A 104 -4.60 6.18 1.20
CA GLU A 104 -4.40 5.18 0.17
C GLU A 104 -3.05 4.49 0.34
N PHE A 105 -3.08 3.18 0.19
CA PHE A 105 -1.90 2.33 0.24
C PHE A 105 -1.83 1.44 -1.00
N VAL A 106 -0.63 0.97 -1.33
CA VAL A 106 -0.38 0.10 -2.46
C VAL A 106 0.49 -1.07 -2.05
N ILE A 107 0.18 -2.26 -2.57
CA ILE A 107 0.95 -3.47 -2.37
C ILE A 107 1.29 -4.04 -3.75
N LEU A 108 2.56 -4.27 -4.01
CA LEU A 108 3.02 -5.01 -5.19
C LEU A 108 3.46 -6.40 -4.75
N LEU A 109 2.97 -7.41 -5.44
CA LEU A 109 3.16 -8.82 -5.12
C LEU A 109 3.91 -9.52 -6.27
N PRO A 110 5.25 -9.62 -6.20
CA PRO A 110 6.03 -10.37 -7.18
C PRO A 110 5.66 -11.86 -7.19
N GLU A 111 5.74 -12.47 -8.36
CA GLU A 111 5.47 -13.90 -8.60
C GLU A 111 4.12 -14.37 -8.00
N THR A 112 3.08 -13.52 -8.17
CA THR A 112 1.77 -13.72 -7.56
C THR A 112 0.67 -13.42 -8.58
N THR A 113 -0.23 -14.36 -8.77
CA THR A 113 -1.41 -14.22 -9.65
C THR A 113 -2.50 -13.37 -8.98
N SER A 114 -3.47 -12.89 -9.75
CA SER A 114 -4.61 -12.13 -9.22
C SER A 114 -5.44 -12.93 -8.19
N GLN A 115 -5.56 -14.24 -8.38
CA GLN A 115 -6.26 -15.12 -7.42
C GLN A 115 -5.52 -15.23 -6.09
N GLU A 116 -4.20 -15.37 -6.11
CA GLU A 116 -3.37 -15.38 -4.90
C GLU A 116 -3.34 -14.01 -4.21
N ALA A 117 -3.30 -12.93 -5.00
CA ALA A 117 -3.43 -11.56 -4.50
C ALA A 117 -4.79 -11.34 -3.83
N GLN A 118 -5.87 -11.91 -4.37
CA GLN A 118 -7.19 -11.85 -3.78
C GLN A 118 -7.23 -12.52 -2.39
N LEU A 119 -6.59 -13.68 -2.24
CA LEU A 119 -6.48 -14.34 -0.94
C LEU A 119 -5.73 -13.47 0.08
N THR A 120 -4.67 -12.81 -0.34
CA THR A 120 -3.89 -11.88 0.50
C THR A 120 -4.73 -10.67 0.89
N ALA A 121 -5.39 -10.02 -0.08
CA ALA A 121 -6.27 -8.87 0.17
C ALA A 121 -7.43 -9.22 1.12
N GLU A 122 -8.06 -10.37 0.91
CA GLU A 122 -9.19 -10.83 1.73
C GLU A 122 -8.76 -11.15 3.17
N ARG A 123 -7.58 -11.73 3.37
CA ARG A 123 -6.98 -11.96 4.68
C ARG A 123 -6.75 -10.62 5.42
N ILE A 124 -6.15 -9.63 4.74
CA ILE A 124 -5.92 -8.30 5.31
C ILE A 124 -7.25 -7.63 5.64
N ARG A 125 -8.22 -7.66 4.70
CA ARG A 125 -9.54 -7.09 4.89
C ARG A 125 -10.22 -7.64 6.16
N GLN A 126 -10.24 -8.96 6.31
CA GLN A 126 -10.84 -9.61 7.48
C GLN A 126 -10.10 -9.31 8.77
N LEU A 127 -8.76 -9.28 8.74
CA LEU A 127 -7.94 -8.94 9.89
C LEU A 127 -8.27 -7.53 10.38
N VAL A 128 -8.26 -6.55 9.47
CA VAL A 128 -8.55 -5.14 9.82
C VAL A 128 -9.97 -4.96 10.30
N ALA A 129 -10.96 -5.55 9.63
CA ALA A 129 -12.37 -5.43 10.02
C ALA A 129 -12.68 -6.05 11.40
N ARG A 130 -11.83 -6.96 11.90
CA ARG A 130 -11.99 -7.61 13.21
C ARG A 130 -11.09 -7.04 14.31
N THR A 131 -10.11 -6.21 13.95
CA THR A 131 -9.14 -5.68 14.90
C THR A 131 -9.54 -4.27 15.32
N PRO A 132 -9.98 -4.08 16.58
CA PRO A 132 -10.27 -2.76 17.08
C PRO A 132 -8.99 -1.92 17.17
N ILE A 133 -9.04 -0.69 16.66
CA ILE A 133 -7.97 0.30 16.73
C ILE A 133 -8.21 1.17 17.95
N LYS A 134 -7.23 1.23 18.84
CA LYS A 134 -7.29 2.08 20.04
C LYS A 134 -6.93 3.52 19.68
N VAL A 135 -7.80 4.45 20.03
CA VAL A 135 -7.61 5.88 19.83
C VAL A 135 -7.91 6.59 21.16
N GLY A 136 -6.85 6.88 21.93
CA GLY A 136 -7.03 7.38 23.30
C GLY A 136 -7.74 6.34 24.17
N GLU A 137 -8.85 6.74 24.77
CA GLU A 137 -9.71 5.83 25.59
C GLU A 137 -10.74 5.09 24.73
N ASP A 138 -10.97 5.52 23.49
CA ASP A 138 -11.93 4.92 22.58
C ASP A 138 -11.33 3.75 21.79
N SER A 139 -12.22 2.94 21.23
CA SER A 139 -11.86 1.86 20.31
C SER A 139 -12.79 1.91 19.11
N LEU A 140 -12.22 2.01 17.91
CA LEU A 140 -12.98 2.06 16.67
C LEU A 140 -12.60 0.90 15.74
N THR A 141 -13.53 0.52 14.89
CA THR A 141 -13.32 -0.48 13.85
C THR A 141 -13.38 0.22 12.50
N ILE A 142 -12.43 -0.08 11.64
CA ILE A 142 -12.39 0.41 10.26
C ILE A 142 -12.57 -0.74 9.28
N THR A 143 -12.95 -0.42 8.08
CA THR A 143 -12.94 -1.33 6.93
C THR A 143 -12.12 -0.75 5.79
N ILE A 144 -11.75 -1.59 4.83
CA ILE A 144 -10.92 -1.23 3.70
C ILE A 144 -11.53 -1.77 2.42
N SER A 145 -11.48 -0.97 1.37
CA SER A 145 -11.81 -1.40 0.01
C SER A 145 -10.54 -1.64 -0.80
N PHE A 146 -10.53 -2.72 -1.58
CA PHE A 146 -9.38 -3.17 -2.35
C PHE A 146 -9.70 -3.24 -3.84
N GLY A 147 -8.73 -2.89 -4.68
CA GLY A 147 -8.71 -3.18 -6.10
C GLY A 147 -7.45 -3.93 -6.47
N ILE A 148 -7.58 -5.00 -7.24
CA ILE A 148 -6.50 -5.87 -7.67
C ILE A 148 -6.39 -5.85 -9.18
N VAL A 149 -5.16 -5.88 -9.68
CA VAL A 149 -4.85 -6.13 -11.08
C VAL A 149 -3.66 -7.08 -11.16
N GLU A 150 -3.67 -7.99 -12.13
CA GLU A 150 -2.50 -8.77 -12.53
C GLU A 150 -1.91 -8.16 -13.80
N LEU A 151 -0.59 -8.12 -13.87
CA LEU A 151 0.14 -7.67 -15.04
C LEU A 151 -0.16 -8.60 -16.22
N ASP A 152 -0.68 -8.02 -17.29
CA ASP A 152 -0.89 -8.70 -18.57
C ASP A 152 -0.03 -8.09 -19.69
N LYS A 153 -0.09 -8.71 -20.88
CA LYS A 153 0.69 -8.25 -22.05
C LYS A 153 0.25 -6.90 -22.59
N THR A 154 -0.92 -6.42 -22.22
CA THR A 154 -1.48 -5.14 -22.69
C THR A 154 -1.05 -3.97 -21.83
N CYS A 155 -0.66 -4.21 -20.58
CA CYS A 155 -0.20 -3.21 -19.64
C CYS A 155 1.20 -2.70 -20.02
N LYS A 156 1.36 -1.40 -20.19
CA LYS A 156 2.57 -0.78 -20.75
C LYS A 156 3.60 -0.39 -19.70
N ASN A 157 3.16 0.04 -18.54
CA ASN A 157 3.98 0.60 -17.46
C ASN A 157 3.30 0.43 -16.10
N VAL A 158 4.00 0.83 -15.04
CA VAL A 158 3.52 0.77 -13.66
C VAL A 158 2.31 1.68 -13.44
N GLU A 159 2.28 2.84 -14.08
CA GLU A 159 1.17 3.79 -13.97
C GLU A 159 -0.14 3.19 -14.49
N GLU A 160 -0.10 2.48 -15.62
CA GLU A 160 -1.29 1.80 -16.14
C GLU A 160 -1.74 0.66 -15.21
N LEU A 161 -0.80 -0.04 -14.57
CA LEU A 161 -1.12 -1.06 -13.57
C LEU A 161 -1.82 -0.43 -12.35
N LEU A 162 -1.34 0.73 -11.88
CA LEU A 162 -1.97 1.50 -10.81
C LEU A 162 -3.37 1.97 -11.19
N ASP A 163 -3.55 2.54 -12.38
CA ASP A 163 -4.84 3.02 -12.86
C ASP A 163 -5.89 1.89 -12.90
N ARG A 164 -5.51 0.72 -13.37
CA ARG A 164 -6.38 -0.46 -13.42
C ARG A 164 -6.77 -0.93 -12.01
N SER A 165 -5.83 -0.94 -11.08
CA SER A 165 -6.12 -1.31 -9.68
C SER A 165 -7.02 -0.29 -9.00
N ASP A 166 -6.84 1.02 -9.27
CA ASP A 166 -7.71 2.07 -8.76
C ASP A 166 -9.14 1.94 -9.29
N GLN A 167 -9.31 1.64 -10.59
CA GLN A 167 -10.63 1.35 -11.16
C GLN A 167 -11.32 0.19 -10.44
N ALA A 168 -10.60 -0.89 -10.16
CA ALA A 168 -11.14 -2.03 -9.40
C ALA A 168 -11.48 -1.63 -7.94
N MET A 169 -10.65 -0.83 -7.28
CA MET A 169 -10.92 -0.31 -5.94
C MET A 169 -12.17 0.58 -5.93
N TYR A 170 -12.35 1.41 -6.95
CA TYR A 170 -13.56 2.21 -7.12
C TYR A 170 -14.83 1.36 -7.23
N ILE A 171 -14.75 0.21 -7.94
CA ILE A 171 -15.85 -0.77 -7.99
C ILE A 171 -16.16 -1.31 -6.59
N SER A 172 -15.14 -1.63 -5.80
CA SER A 172 -15.28 -2.06 -4.40
C SER A 172 -16.02 -1.01 -3.56
N LYS A 173 -15.62 0.27 -3.68
CA LYS A 173 -16.25 1.40 -2.97
C LYS A 173 -17.71 1.58 -3.39
N ARG A 174 -18.03 1.49 -4.69
CA ARG A 174 -19.40 1.62 -5.19
C ARG A 174 -20.33 0.48 -4.79
N ASN A 175 -19.81 -0.73 -4.70
CA ASN A 175 -20.58 -1.93 -4.40
C ASN A 175 -20.81 -2.17 -2.89
N GLY A 176 -20.55 -1.16 -2.04
CA GLY A 176 -20.85 -1.21 -0.61
C GLY A 176 -19.63 -1.30 0.29
N ARG A 177 -18.42 -1.08 -0.24
CA ARG A 177 -17.17 -1.05 0.54
C ARG A 177 -16.82 -2.37 1.21
N ASN A 178 -15.75 -2.38 2.03
CA ASN A 178 -15.31 -3.55 2.80
C ASN A 178 -15.25 -4.83 1.93
N ARG A 179 -14.58 -4.75 0.78
CA ARG A 179 -14.49 -5.84 -0.20
C ARG A 179 -13.29 -5.73 -1.10
N VAL A 180 -13.09 -6.80 -1.84
CA VAL A 180 -12.05 -6.93 -2.86
C VAL A 180 -12.72 -7.00 -4.23
N SER A 181 -12.23 -6.25 -5.21
CA SER A 181 -12.57 -6.38 -6.62
C SER A 181 -11.31 -6.62 -7.43
N ILE A 182 -11.40 -7.47 -8.45
CA ILE A 182 -10.33 -7.69 -9.41
C ILE A 182 -10.67 -6.90 -10.68
N TRP A 183 -9.68 -6.24 -11.26
CA TRP A 183 -9.82 -5.57 -12.55
C TRP A 183 -10.00 -6.60 -13.66
N GLU A 184 -11.00 -6.37 -14.52
CA GLU A 184 -11.27 -7.17 -15.71
C GLU A 184 -11.29 -6.26 -16.92
N ALA A 185 -10.66 -6.66 -18.02
CA ALA A 185 -10.52 -5.84 -19.23
C ALA A 185 -11.88 -5.39 -19.84
N SER A 186 -12.97 -6.13 -19.55
CA SER A 186 -14.32 -5.80 -20.00
C SER A 186 -15.10 -4.87 -19.07
N SER A 187 -14.60 -4.58 -17.88
CA SER A 187 -15.22 -3.67 -16.91
C SER A 187 -14.77 -2.21 -17.06
N ALA A 188 -13.95 -1.89 -18.05
CA ALA A 188 -13.66 -0.52 -18.48
C ALA A 188 -14.90 0.08 -19.19
N ILE A 189 -16.01 0.20 -18.46
CA ILE A 189 -17.29 0.69 -18.97
C ILE A 189 -17.66 1.98 -18.28
N GLU A 190 -17.95 2.92 -19.17
CA GLU A 190 -18.82 4.09 -19.01
C GLU A 190 -18.59 4.96 -17.76
N LYS A 191 -17.86 6.03 -18.05
CA LYS A 191 -17.91 7.29 -17.28
C LYS A 191 -19.17 8.06 -17.61
#